data_426c0682fd77f3bf4ae58d7f766e6ce9
#
_entry.id   426c0682fd77f3bf4ae58d7f766e6ce9
#
_cell.length_a   1.000
_cell.length_b   1.000
_cell.length_c   1.000
_cell.angle_alpha   90.00
_cell.angle_beta   90.00
_cell.angle_gamma   90.00
#
_symmetry.space_group_name_H-M   'P 1'
#
loop_
_entity.id
_entity.type
_entity.pdbx_description
1 polymer ?
#
loop_
_entity_poly.entity_id
_entity_poly.type
_entity_poly.pdbx_seq_one_letter_code
_entity_poly.pdbx_strand_id
1 'polypeptide(L)'
;GAPIDLLFQSIAGSQKGNEAFGLTATMLDEGYQMMNEKGTSAGPNYMYFETGQGSELSSEAHNGWDQVTMEARCYGFARRYHPFLVNTVVGFIGPEYLYDSKQVTRAGLEDHFMGKLTGIPMGCDACYTNHMKADQNDIENLATLLVAAGCNYIMGVPQGDDCMLMYQCTGYHEAASLREVFGLRPIKEFDEW
;
A
#
# COMPACT_ATOMS: atom_id res chain seq x y z
N GLY A 1 -15.84 -17.35 -18.48
CA GLY A 1 -15.10 -16.16 -18.12
C GLY A 1 -13.78 -16.50 -17.46
N ALA A 2 -12.92 -15.51 -17.29
CA ALA A 2 -11.71 -15.67 -16.50
C ALA A 2 -12.08 -15.77 -15.00
N PRO A 3 -11.30 -16.48 -14.18
CA PRO A 3 -11.48 -16.45 -12.74
C PRO A 3 -11.23 -15.04 -12.21
N ILE A 4 -11.94 -14.66 -11.15
CA ILE A 4 -11.79 -13.36 -10.47
C ILE A 4 -11.50 -13.67 -9.01
N ASP A 5 -10.28 -13.48 -8.59
CA ASP A 5 -9.84 -13.82 -7.24
C ASP A 5 -9.80 -12.61 -6.30
N LEU A 6 -9.33 -11.47 -6.78
CA LEU A 6 -9.29 -10.21 -6.06
C LEU A 6 -9.74 -9.06 -6.96
N LEU A 7 -10.38 -8.07 -6.37
CA LEU A 7 -10.64 -6.77 -6.99
C LEU A 7 -9.66 -5.74 -6.44
N PHE A 8 -8.83 -5.22 -7.32
CA PHE A 8 -7.83 -4.18 -7.01
C PHE A 8 -8.41 -2.79 -7.23
N GLN A 9 -8.15 -1.87 -6.30
CA GLN A 9 -8.48 -0.46 -6.44
C GLN A 9 -7.60 0.43 -5.55
N SER A 10 -7.13 1.54 -6.08
CA SER A 10 -6.58 2.63 -5.27
C SER A 10 -7.71 3.44 -4.67
N ILE A 11 -7.57 3.82 -3.40
CA ILE A 11 -8.57 4.60 -2.66
C ILE A 11 -7.94 5.79 -1.95
N ALA A 12 -8.73 6.84 -1.76
CA ALA A 12 -8.36 8.05 -1.04
C ALA A 12 -9.24 8.26 0.20
N GLY A 13 -8.75 9.03 1.17
CA GLY A 13 -9.45 9.33 2.43
C GLY A 13 -10.54 10.41 2.31
N SER A 14 -10.76 10.96 1.12
CA SER A 14 -11.85 11.90 0.83
C SER A 14 -12.63 11.51 -0.41
N GLN A 15 -13.89 11.90 -0.45
CA GLN A 15 -14.72 11.71 -1.64
C GLN A 15 -14.12 12.44 -2.85
N LYS A 16 -13.69 13.69 -2.68
CA LYS A 16 -13.06 14.47 -3.75
C LYS A 16 -11.80 13.81 -4.30
N GLY A 17 -10.98 13.19 -3.42
CA GLY A 17 -9.80 12.43 -3.83
C GLY A 17 -10.18 11.21 -4.66
N ASN A 18 -11.15 10.43 -4.22
CA ASN A 18 -11.63 9.28 -4.98
C ASN A 18 -12.22 9.70 -6.34
N GLU A 19 -13.04 10.72 -6.38
CA GLU A 19 -13.64 11.25 -7.61
C GLU A 19 -12.58 11.77 -8.61
N ALA A 20 -11.48 12.35 -8.10
CA ALA A 20 -10.37 12.79 -8.94
C ALA A 20 -9.69 11.62 -9.68
N PHE A 21 -9.75 10.42 -9.10
CA PHE A 21 -9.30 9.16 -9.72
C PHE A 21 -10.40 8.41 -10.48
N GLY A 22 -11.58 9.02 -10.63
CA GLY A 22 -12.71 8.41 -11.31
C GLY A 22 -13.45 7.35 -10.50
N LEU A 23 -13.29 7.34 -9.18
CA LEU A 23 -13.86 6.36 -8.28
C LEU A 23 -14.95 6.98 -7.40
N THR A 24 -16.06 6.26 -7.23
CA THR A 24 -17.11 6.60 -6.27
C THR A 24 -17.35 5.46 -5.28
N ALA A 25 -17.89 5.77 -4.11
CA ALA A 25 -18.29 4.75 -3.14
C ALA A 25 -19.30 3.75 -3.73
N THR A 26 -20.22 4.22 -4.58
CA THR A 26 -21.20 3.38 -5.26
C THR A 26 -20.52 2.36 -6.18
N MET A 27 -19.52 2.77 -6.96
CA MET A 27 -18.75 1.85 -7.80
C MET A 27 -18.01 0.78 -6.97
N LEU A 28 -17.48 1.16 -5.81
CA LEU A 28 -16.86 0.18 -4.91
C LEU A 28 -17.89 -0.77 -4.31
N ASP A 29 -19.05 -0.27 -3.90
CA ASP A 29 -20.15 -1.11 -3.38
C ASP A 29 -20.60 -2.12 -4.44
N GLU A 30 -20.78 -1.68 -5.69
CA GLU A 30 -21.12 -2.55 -6.83
C GLU A 30 -20.04 -3.59 -7.12
N GLY A 31 -18.76 -3.16 -7.13
CA GLY A 31 -17.62 -4.06 -7.31
C GLY A 31 -17.52 -5.10 -6.21
N TYR A 32 -17.68 -4.69 -4.95
CA TYR A 32 -17.67 -5.60 -3.80
C TYR A 32 -18.82 -6.61 -3.85
N GLN A 33 -20.02 -6.15 -4.20
CA GLN A 33 -21.17 -7.03 -4.40
C GLN A 33 -20.90 -8.04 -5.52
N MET A 34 -20.38 -7.59 -6.65
CA MET A 34 -20.02 -8.46 -7.78
C MET A 34 -18.99 -9.52 -7.37
N MET A 35 -17.99 -9.16 -6.56
CA MET A 35 -17.01 -10.11 -6.05
C MET A 35 -17.63 -11.14 -5.12
N ASN A 36 -18.55 -10.75 -4.25
CA ASN A 36 -19.28 -11.70 -3.40
C ASN A 36 -20.16 -12.67 -4.19
N GLU A 37 -20.72 -12.23 -5.33
CA GLU A 37 -21.60 -13.06 -6.16
C GLU A 37 -20.82 -13.93 -7.15
N LYS A 38 -19.69 -13.46 -7.66
CA LYS A 38 -19.00 -14.07 -8.82
C LYS A 38 -17.51 -14.36 -8.56
N GLY A 39 -16.99 -14.00 -7.41
CA GLY A 39 -15.59 -14.28 -7.07
C GLY A 39 -15.31 -15.78 -7.08
N THR A 40 -14.14 -16.16 -7.55
CA THR A 40 -13.72 -17.57 -7.69
C THR A 40 -12.74 -18.01 -6.61
N SER A 41 -12.20 -17.08 -5.84
CA SER A 41 -11.35 -17.40 -4.69
C SER A 41 -12.16 -17.86 -3.48
N ALA A 42 -11.47 -18.38 -2.48
CA ALA A 42 -12.10 -18.91 -1.27
C ALA A 42 -12.82 -17.85 -0.41
N GLY A 43 -12.68 -16.55 -0.72
CA GLY A 43 -13.31 -15.47 0.01
C GLY A 43 -13.27 -15.57 1.54
N PRO A 44 -13.94 -14.71 2.26
CA PRO A 44 -14.77 -13.57 1.82
C PRO A 44 -13.99 -12.27 1.54
N ASN A 45 -12.66 -12.28 1.63
CA ASN A 45 -11.82 -11.09 1.53
C ASN A 45 -11.36 -10.92 0.07
N TYR A 46 -12.15 -10.21 -0.72
CA TYR A 46 -11.91 -10.08 -2.16
C TYR A 46 -11.28 -8.76 -2.59
N MET A 47 -11.12 -7.81 -1.67
CA MET A 47 -10.68 -6.47 -2.02
C MET A 47 -9.20 -6.29 -1.69
N TYR A 48 -8.45 -5.80 -2.65
CA TYR A 48 -7.09 -5.32 -2.49
C TYR A 48 -7.06 -3.82 -2.75
N PHE A 49 -6.67 -3.05 -1.75
CA PHE A 49 -6.61 -1.59 -1.86
C PHE A 49 -5.18 -1.09 -1.84
N GLU A 50 -4.91 -0.07 -2.65
CA GLU A 50 -3.74 0.77 -2.53
C GLU A 50 -4.10 2.15 -2.00
N THR A 51 -3.24 2.67 -1.13
CA THR A 51 -3.31 3.99 -0.52
C THR A 51 -1.93 4.62 -0.54
N GLY A 52 -1.79 5.81 0.01
CA GLY A 52 -0.50 6.44 0.23
C GLY A 52 -0.68 7.82 0.85
N GLN A 53 0.13 8.11 1.87
CA GLN A 53 0.13 9.44 2.48
C GLN A 53 0.41 10.50 1.42
N GLY A 54 -0.42 11.54 1.40
CA GLY A 54 -0.28 12.66 0.48
C GLY A 54 -1.10 12.57 -0.81
N SER A 55 -1.75 11.45 -1.11
CA SER A 55 -2.56 11.28 -2.34
C SER A 55 -3.59 12.39 -2.52
N GLU A 56 -4.29 12.76 -1.46
CA GLU A 56 -5.33 13.80 -1.46
C GLU A 56 -4.74 15.20 -1.59
N LEU A 57 -3.50 15.37 -1.12
CA LEU A 57 -2.80 16.66 -1.24
C LEU A 57 -2.50 16.96 -2.71
N SER A 58 -2.07 15.97 -3.48
CA SER A 58 -1.75 16.12 -4.90
C SER A 58 -2.92 16.57 -5.76
N SER A 59 -4.15 16.24 -5.35
CA SER A 59 -5.39 16.64 -6.03
C SER A 59 -6.15 17.77 -5.29
N GLU A 60 -5.51 18.43 -4.33
CA GLU A 60 -6.13 19.45 -3.47
C GLU A 60 -7.43 18.96 -2.80
N ALA A 61 -7.48 17.67 -2.47
CA ALA A 61 -8.68 16.98 -1.98
C ALA A 61 -8.66 16.69 -0.48
N HIS A 62 -7.68 17.24 0.23
CA HIS A 62 -7.45 16.99 1.66
C HIS A 62 -8.35 17.80 2.60
N ASN A 63 -9.10 18.79 2.10
CA ASN A 63 -10.01 19.62 2.89
C ASN A 63 -9.36 20.27 4.14
N GLY A 64 -8.07 20.59 4.08
CA GLY A 64 -7.31 21.19 5.19
C GLY A 64 -6.81 20.20 6.23
N TRP A 65 -7.03 18.90 6.05
CA TRP A 65 -6.48 17.85 6.92
C TRP A 65 -5.05 17.49 6.53
N ASP A 66 -4.29 17.00 7.49
CA ASP A 66 -2.94 16.49 7.25
C ASP A 66 -2.98 15.10 6.60
N GLN A 67 -1.84 14.71 6.02
CA GLN A 67 -1.71 13.46 5.26
C GLN A 67 -1.90 12.20 6.11
N VAL A 68 -1.48 12.21 7.38
CA VAL A 68 -1.65 11.07 8.29
C VAL A 68 -3.13 10.85 8.61
N THR A 69 -3.86 11.95 8.88
CA THR A 69 -5.32 11.90 9.10
C THR A 69 -6.04 11.42 7.85
N MET A 70 -5.63 11.88 6.68
CA MET A 70 -6.24 11.43 5.42
C MET A 70 -6.00 9.95 5.17
N GLU A 71 -4.79 9.45 5.43
CA GLU A 71 -4.48 8.02 5.31
C GLU A 71 -5.29 7.17 6.31
N ALA A 72 -5.43 7.62 7.56
CA ALA A 72 -6.30 6.96 8.54
C ALA A 72 -7.77 6.87 8.06
N ARG A 73 -8.24 7.87 7.33
CA ARG A 73 -9.57 7.86 6.71
C ARG A 73 -9.67 6.83 5.58
N CYS A 74 -8.61 6.66 4.78
CA CYS A 74 -8.54 5.57 3.79
C CYS A 74 -8.76 4.22 4.47
N TYR A 75 -8.10 3.98 5.59
CA TYR A 75 -8.23 2.71 6.33
C TYR A 75 -9.63 2.53 6.91
N GLY A 76 -10.23 3.60 7.42
CA GLY A 76 -11.64 3.58 7.84
C GLY A 76 -12.59 3.21 6.71
N PHE A 77 -12.33 3.73 5.51
CA PHE A 77 -13.11 3.41 4.31
C PHE A 77 -12.88 1.97 3.84
N ALA A 78 -11.60 1.53 3.78
CA ALA A 78 -11.24 0.17 3.40
C ALA A 78 -11.91 -0.90 4.29
N ARG A 79 -11.97 -0.67 5.60
CA ARG A 79 -12.58 -1.62 6.57
C ARG A 79 -14.01 -2.00 6.24
N ARG A 80 -14.75 -1.13 5.59
CA ARG A 80 -16.13 -1.39 5.16
C ARG A 80 -16.24 -2.62 4.26
N TYR A 81 -15.18 -2.91 3.52
CA TYR A 81 -15.13 -3.96 2.50
C TYR A 81 -14.39 -5.22 2.95
N HIS A 82 -13.99 -5.30 4.22
CA HIS A 82 -13.24 -6.44 4.76
C HIS A 82 -12.07 -6.86 3.84
N PRO A 83 -11.10 -5.96 3.58
CA PRO A 83 -10.12 -6.21 2.54
C PRO A 83 -9.24 -7.43 2.83
N PHE A 84 -8.79 -8.07 1.77
CA PHE A 84 -7.70 -9.05 1.82
C PHE A 84 -6.39 -8.37 2.24
N LEU A 85 -6.15 -7.19 1.66
CA LEU A 85 -4.94 -6.40 1.90
C LEU A 85 -5.20 -4.92 1.63
N VAL A 86 -4.62 -4.06 2.46
CA VAL A 86 -4.38 -2.65 2.14
C VAL A 86 -2.87 -2.46 2.03
N ASN A 87 -2.41 -2.00 0.89
CA ASN A 87 -1.00 -1.72 0.64
C ASN A 87 -0.78 -0.21 0.57
N THR A 88 0.09 0.33 1.41
CA THR A 88 0.47 1.73 1.31
C THR A 88 1.67 1.90 0.38
N VAL A 89 1.55 2.78 -0.60
CA VAL A 89 2.61 3.19 -1.52
C VAL A 89 3.23 4.47 -0.96
N VAL A 90 4.27 4.33 -0.15
CA VAL A 90 4.69 5.38 0.79
C VAL A 90 5.20 6.64 0.10
N GLY A 91 6.12 6.50 -0.83
CA GLY A 91 6.86 7.63 -1.41
C GLY A 91 6.40 8.08 -2.79
N PHE A 92 5.21 7.65 -3.27
CA PHE A 92 4.83 7.86 -4.66
C PHE A 92 4.45 9.31 -5.01
N ILE A 93 4.10 10.14 -4.03
CA ILE A 93 3.75 11.56 -4.26
C ILE A 93 4.99 12.43 -4.45
N GLY A 94 6.12 12.03 -3.88
CA GLY A 94 7.38 12.75 -4.04
C GLY A 94 7.61 13.85 -3.02
N PRO A 95 8.62 14.71 -3.27
CA PRO A 95 9.15 15.67 -2.30
C PRO A 95 8.19 16.81 -1.96
N GLU A 96 7.09 16.95 -2.65
CA GLU A 96 6.07 17.95 -2.35
C GLU A 96 5.40 17.68 -1.00
N TYR A 97 5.34 16.40 -0.58
CA TYR A 97 4.64 15.96 0.62
C TYR A 97 5.48 15.10 1.55
N LEU A 98 6.42 14.32 0.99
CA LEU A 98 7.44 13.56 1.70
C LEU A 98 8.80 13.93 1.13
N TYR A 99 9.42 14.93 1.73
CA TYR A 99 10.58 15.59 1.17
C TYR A 99 11.85 14.73 1.15
N ASP A 100 12.06 13.93 2.19
CA ASP A 100 13.30 13.18 2.39
C ASP A 100 13.04 11.78 2.97
N SER A 101 14.10 11.00 3.06
CA SER A 101 14.08 9.63 3.59
C SER A 101 13.52 9.51 5.00
N LYS A 102 13.70 10.53 5.86
CA LYS A 102 13.17 10.50 7.23
C LYS A 102 11.65 10.58 7.23
N GLN A 103 11.10 11.43 6.36
CA GLN A 103 9.65 11.55 6.20
C GLN A 103 9.04 10.30 5.59
N VAL A 104 9.70 9.70 4.59
CA VAL A 104 9.27 8.43 3.98
C VAL A 104 9.29 7.30 5.01
N THR A 105 10.37 7.17 5.78
CA THR A 105 10.50 6.17 6.84
C THR A 105 9.40 6.33 7.89
N ARG A 106 9.15 7.57 8.32
CA ARG A 106 8.08 7.86 9.28
C ARG A 106 6.71 7.50 8.72
N ALA A 107 6.41 7.91 7.49
CA ALA A 107 5.12 7.64 6.85
C ALA A 107 4.85 6.14 6.75
N GLY A 108 5.81 5.34 6.28
CA GLY A 108 5.64 3.89 6.17
C GLY A 108 5.39 3.21 7.51
N LEU A 109 6.08 3.63 8.57
CA LEU A 109 5.87 3.09 9.92
C LEU A 109 4.54 3.55 10.53
N GLU A 110 4.13 4.81 10.32
CA GLU A 110 2.83 5.33 10.75
C GLU A 110 1.68 4.57 10.08
N ASP A 111 1.76 4.34 8.78
CA ASP A 111 0.77 3.63 8.01
C ASP A 111 0.63 2.18 8.49
N HIS A 112 1.75 1.49 8.65
CA HIS A 112 1.75 0.13 9.18
C HIS A 112 1.16 0.06 10.60
N PHE A 113 1.52 1.01 11.45
CA PHE A 113 1.00 1.10 12.81
C PHE A 113 -0.52 1.38 12.84
N MET A 114 -1.01 2.31 12.02
CA MET A 114 -2.45 2.59 11.89
C MET A 114 -3.23 1.37 11.40
N GLY A 115 -2.67 0.62 10.44
CA GLY A 115 -3.25 -0.63 9.97
C GLY A 115 -3.38 -1.65 11.09
N LYS A 116 -2.32 -1.85 11.88
CA LYS A 116 -2.35 -2.75 13.06
C LYS A 116 -3.40 -2.33 14.08
N LEU A 117 -3.47 -1.05 14.43
CA LEU A 117 -4.45 -0.53 15.38
C LEU A 117 -5.89 -0.72 14.91
N THR A 118 -6.11 -0.65 13.61
CA THR A 118 -7.45 -0.78 13.00
C THR A 118 -7.81 -2.21 12.64
N GLY A 119 -6.88 -3.15 12.78
CA GLY A 119 -7.09 -4.57 12.46
C GLY A 119 -7.18 -4.84 10.96
N ILE A 120 -6.52 -4.02 10.13
CA ILE A 120 -6.44 -4.19 8.68
C ILE A 120 -5.21 -5.02 8.34
N PRO A 121 -5.31 -6.01 7.44
CA PRO A 121 -4.14 -6.63 6.84
C PRO A 121 -3.35 -5.60 6.03
N MET A 122 -2.13 -5.29 6.46
CA MET A 122 -1.30 -4.24 5.88
C MET A 122 -0.14 -4.80 5.08
N GLY A 123 0.08 -4.19 3.92
CA GLY A 123 1.30 -4.27 3.15
C GLY A 123 1.92 -2.90 2.93
N CYS A 124 3.12 -2.88 2.40
CA CYS A 124 3.83 -1.65 2.10
C CYS A 124 4.62 -1.77 0.80
N ASP A 125 4.53 -0.75 -0.02
CA ASP A 125 5.52 -0.45 -1.04
C ASP A 125 6.51 0.56 -0.44
N ALA A 126 7.65 0.05 0.02
CA ALA A 126 8.75 0.89 0.48
C ALA A 126 9.42 1.49 -0.75
N CYS A 127 9.03 2.69 -1.12
CA CYS A 127 9.43 3.34 -2.36
C CYS A 127 9.67 4.84 -2.17
N TYR A 128 10.35 5.43 -3.15
CA TYR A 128 10.47 6.89 -3.30
C TYR A 128 10.52 7.26 -4.77
N THR A 129 10.08 8.48 -5.11
CA THR A 129 10.27 9.01 -6.46
C THR A 129 11.69 9.54 -6.63
N ASN A 130 12.29 9.36 -7.82
CA ASN A 130 13.71 9.65 -8.05
C ASN A 130 14.16 11.10 -7.82
N HIS A 131 13.24 12.04 -7.70
CA HIS A 131 13.55 13.43 -7.40
C HIS A 131 13.47 13.79 -5.90
N MET A 132 13.14 12.82 -5.03
CA MET A 132 13.20 12.99 -3.57
C MET A 132 14.63 12.98 -3.07
N LYS A 133 14.84 13.57 -1.90
CA LYS A 133 16.12 13.50 -1.17
C LYS A 133 16.22 12.19 -0.39
N ALA A 134 16.37 11.12 -1.13
CA ALA A 134 16.49 9.75 -0.65
C ALA A 134 17.35 8.92 -1.61
N ASP A 135 17.78 7.76 -1.17
CA ASP A 135 18.47 6.77 -2.00
C ASP A 135 17.97 5.34 -1.69
N GLN A 136 18.52 4.36 -2.40
CA GLN A 136 18.10 2.96 -2.24
C GLN A 136 18.38 2.43 -0.83
N ASN A 137 19.46 2.85 -0.18
CA ASN A 137 19.74 2.43 1.21
C ASN A 137 18.65 2.90 2.18
N ASP A 138 18.06 4.05 1.93
CA ASP A 138 16.95 4.56 2.76
C ASP A 138 15.73 3.65 2.65
N ILE A 139 15.46 3.11 1.46
CA ILE A 139 14.35 2.18 1.22
C ILE A 139 14.63 0.81 1.81
N GLU A 140 15.86 0.30 1.70
CA GLU A 140 16.29 -0.93 2.38
C GLU A 140 16.13 -0.80 3.89
N ASN A 141 16.49 0.34 4.47
CA ASN A 141 16.30 0.63 5.88
C ASN A 141 14.81 0.63 6.25
N LEU A 142 13.96 1.27 5.47
CA LEU A 142 12.52 1.27 5.70
C LEU A 142 11.94 -0.14 5.62
N ALA A 143 12.28 -0.90 4.60
CA ALA A 143 11.83 -2.29 4.45
C ALA A 143 12.26 -3.15 5.65
N THR A 144 13.51 -2.98 6.12
CA THR A 144 14.02 -3.66 7.31
C THR A 144 13.21 -3.31 8.56
N LEU A 145 12.92 -2.04 8.78
CA LEU A 145 12.12 -1.56 9.92
C LEU A 145 10.68 -2.09 9.85
N LEU A 146 10.07 -2.10 8.68
CA LEU A 146 8.73 -2.62 8.47
C LEU A 146 8.64 -4.12 8.78
N VAL A 147 9.59 -4.92 8.30
CA VAL A 147 9.64 -6.36 8.60
C VAL A 147 9.88 -6.60 10.09
N ALA A 148 10.79 -5.84 10.71
CA ALA A 148 10.99 -5.89 12.16
C ALA A 148 9.73 -5.51 12.96
N ALA A 149 8.91 -4.60 12.44
CA ALA A 149 7.61 -4.23 13.01
C ALA A 149 6.50 -5.26 12.73
N GLY A 150 6.79 -6.31 11.96
CA GLY A 150 5.86 -7.39 11.63
C GLY A 150 5.04 -7.16 10.36
N CYS A 151 5.50 -6.30 9.46
CA CYS A 151 4.97 -6.24 8.11
C CYS A 151 5.36 -7.52 7.36
N ASN A 152 4.39 -8.19 6.78
CA ASN A 152 4.58 -9.48 6.12
C ASN A 152 4.22 -9.47 4.63
N TYR A 153 3.94 -8.30 4.09
CA TYR A 153 3.75 -8.09 2.66
C TYR A 153 4.49 -6.83 2.23
N ILE A 154 5.42 -6.98 1.34
CA ILE A 154 6.16 -5.86 0.73
C ILE A 154 6.05 -6.02 -0.79
N MET A 155 5.62 -4.95 -1.46
CA MET A 155 5.68 -4.92 -2.92
C MET A 155 7.14 -4.85 -3.35
N GLY A 156 7.47 -5.62 -4.36
CA GLY A 156 8.82 -5.68 -4.89
C GLY A 156 8.84 -5.58 -6.40
N VAL A 157 9.96 -5.12 -6.92
CA VAL A 157 10.24 -5.04 -8.35
C VAL A 157 11.61 -5.65 -8.66
N PRO A 158 11.89 -6.03 -9.91
CA PRO A 158 13.22 -6.49 -10.27
C PRO A 158 14.27 -5.41 -10.00
N GLN A 159 15.28 -5.72 -9.19
CA GLN A 159 16.42 -4.84 -8.89
C GLN A 159 16.07 -3.48 -8.23
N GLY A 160 14.84 -3.27 -7.78
CA GLY A 160 14.43 -2.03 -7.14
C GLY A 160 13.95 -0.93 -8.09
N ASP A 161 14.07 -1.07 -9.39
CA ASP A 161 13.69 -0.06 -10.37
C ASP A 161 12.26 -0.26 -10.87
N ASP A 162 11.36 0.64 -10.52
CA ASP A 162 10.03 0.73 -11.12
C ASP A 162 10.04 1.76 -12.25
N CYS A 163 10.18 1.29 -13.47
CA CYS A 163 10.23 2.16 -14.64
C CYS A 163 8.86 2.74 -15.06
N MET A 164 7.77 2.23 -14.52
CA MET A 164 6.41 2.71 -14.84
C MET A 164 6.19 4.12 -14.30
N LEU A 165 6.62 4.40 -13.08
CA LEU A 165 6.39 5.66 -12.39
C LEU A 165 7.69 6.38 -12.00
N MET A 166 8.83 5.88 -12.44
CA MET A 166 10.16 6.39 -12.08
C MET A 166 10.40 6.37 -10.57
N TYR A 167 9.98 5.27 -9.92
CA TYR A 167 10.22 5.01 -8.51
C TYR A 167 11.46 4.17 -8.31
N GLN A 168 12.00 4.25 -7.10
CA GLN A 168 12.83 3.23 -6.51
C GLN A 168 12.02 2.52 -5.44
N CYS A 169 11.95 1.21 -5.53
CA CYS A 169 11.17 0.35 -4.63
C CYS A 169 12.06 -0.75 -4.04
N THR A 170 11.48 -1.61 -3.21
CA THR A 170 12.18 -2.81 -2.71
C THR A 170 12.44 -3.80 -3.85
N GLY A 171 13.67 -4.24 -4.01
CA GLY A 171 14.03 -5.28 -4.96
C GLY A 171 13.65 -6.69 -4.47
N TYR A 172 13.42 -7.63 -5.37
CA TYR A 172 13.16 -9.03 -5.00
C TYR A 172 14.30 -9.66 -4.20
N HIS A 173 15.53 -9.27 -4.49
CA HIS A 173 16.71 -9.73 -3.77
C HIS A 173 16.75 -9.21 -2.33
N GLU A 174 16.26 -7.99 -2.08
CA GLU A 174 16.14 -7.40 -0.75
C GLU A 174 15.09 -8.15 0.07
N ALA A 175 13.94 -8.45 -0.51
CA ALA A 175 12.91 -9.27 0.15
C ALA A 175 13.44 -10.66 0.54
N ALA A 176 14.25 -11.28 -0.32
CA ALA A 176 14.92 -12.55 -0.01
C ALA A 176 15.92 -12.40 1.15
N SER A 177 16.72 -11.34 1.15
CA SER A 177 17.67 -11.03 2.23
C SER A 177 16.96 -10.77 3.56
N LEU A 178 15.83 -10.06 3.54
CA LEU A 178 15.03 -9.82 4.74
C LEU A 178 14.46 -11.12 5.33
N ARG A 179 14.00 -12.05 4.48
CA ARG A 179 13.59 -13.38 4.94
C ARG A 179 14.72 -14.11 5.65
N GLU A 180 15.91 -14.10 5.10
CA GLU A 180 17.10 -14.71 5.67
C GLU A 180 17.45 -14.10 7.04
N VAL A 181 17.53 -12.76 7.11
CA VAL A 181 17.89 -12.01 8.32
C VAL A 181 16.90 -12.25 9.47
N PHE A 182 15.60 -12.28 9.16
CA PHE A 182 14.55 -12.42 10.17
C PHE A 182 14.08 -13.87 10.37
N GLY A 183 14.65 -14.84 9.66
CA GLY A 183 14.24 -16.25 9.74
C GLY A 183 12.81 -16.48 9.24
N LEU A 184 12.37 -15.71 8.26
CA LEU A 184 11.03 -15.79 7.69
C LEU A 184 11.02 -16.68 6.43
N ARG A 185 9.85 -17.19 6.12
CA ARG A 185 9.62 -17.96 4.88
C ARG A 185 8.48 -17.32 4.07
N PRO A 186 8.41 -17.59 2.77
CA PRO A 186 7.22 -17.29 1.99
C PRO A 186 5.96 -17.93 2.58
N ILE A 187 4.79 -17.50 2.13
CA ILE A 187 3.55 -18.23 2.43
C ILE A 187 3.66 -19.67 1.94
N LYS A 188 2.97 -20.58 2.62
CA LYS A 188 3.08 -22.02 2.38
C LYS A 188 2.79 -22.38 0.90
N GLU A 189 1.78 -21.77 0.33
CA GLU A 189 1.37 -22.01 -1.05
C GLU A 189 2.45 -21.65 -2.07
N PHE A 190 3.22 -20.61 -1.80
CA PHE A 190 4.37 -20.23 -2.64
C PHE A 190 5.59 -21.11 -2.39
N ASP A 191 5.81 -21.49 -1.13
CA ASP A 191 6.94 -22.35 -0.74
C ASP A 191 6.82 -23.79 -1.28
N GLU A 192 5.58 -24.25 -1.50
CA GLU A 192 5.27 -25.56 -2.08
C GLU A 192 5.15 -25.56 -3.61
N TRP A 193 5.03 -24.41 -4.25
CA TRP A 193 4.92 -24.25 -5.70
C TRP A 193 6.25 -24.33 -6.40
#